data_db03b4c8541847fd5543ad4e261696b9
#
_entry.id   db03b4c8541847fd5543ad4e261696b9
#
_cell.length_a   1.000
_cell.length_b   1.000
_cell.length_c   1.000
_cell.angle_alpha   90.00
_cell.angle_beta   90.00
_cell.angle_gamma   90.00
#
_symmetry.space_group_name_H-M   'P 1'
#
loop_
_entity.id
_entity.type
_entity.pdbx_description
1 polymer ?
#
loop_
_entity_poly.entity_id
_entity_poly.type
_entity_poly.pdbx_seq_one_letter_code
_entity_poly.pdbx_strand_id
1 'polypeptide(L)'
;MRKGKGKEAKLVFMGHALMENRNGMLMDFVVSSATGTAERDAVPVMLDDARQRGFRPSTLAGDKGYDTRQCVKDMRDRGVTPHVAQRTHSSIVARTTRHPGYGVSQKIRKQIEEIFGWIKTVGGFRRTRYRGVERTGLAGYFVATAYNLVRMANLLACQGTRDVQIV
;
A
#
# COMPACT_ATOMS: atom_id res chain seq x y z
N MET A 1 17.54 11.61 3.30
CA MET A 1 16.35 12.48 3.50
C MET A 1 16.53 13.31 4.75
N ARG A 2 16.18 14.61 4.72
CA ARG A 2 16.15 15.48 5.91
C ARG A 2 14.72 15.61 6.41
N LYS A 3 14.48 15.37 7.70
CA LYS A 3 13.15 15.54 8.31
C LYS A 3 12.74 17.00 8.57
N GLY A 4 13.59 17.97 8.20
CA GLY A 4 13.36 19.41 8.36
C GLY A 4 14.62 20.23 8.18
N LYS A 5 14.46 21.56 8.04
CA LYS A 5 15.56 22.51 7.91
C LYS A 5 16.45 22.44 9.17
N GLY A 6 17.75 22.28 9.01
CA GLY A 6 18.71 22.16 10.13
C GLY A 6 18.90 20.75 10.72
N LYS A 7 18.16 19.72 10.28
CA LYS A 7 18.36 18.34 10.73
C LYS A 7 19.35 17.59 9.84
N GLU A 8 20.11 16.67 10.46
CA GLU A 8 21.05 15.78 9.77
C GLU A 8 20.35 14.97 8.66
N ALA A 9 21.01 14.85 7.52
CA ALA A 9 20.56 13.99 6.44
C ALA A 9 20.85 12.52 6.80
N LYS A 10 19.81 11.69 6.93
CA LYS A 10 19.97 10.26 7.20
C LYS A 10 19.61 9.44 5.97
N LEU A 11 20.35 8.35 5.74
CA LEU A 11 19.93 7.32 4.80
C LEU A 11 18.69 6.65 5.39
N VAL A 12 17.59 6.73 4.66
CA VAL A 12 16.30 6.19 5.09
C VAL A 12 15.71 5.40 3.93
N PHE A 13 15.23 4.21 4.22
CA PHE A 13 14.44 3.43 3.29
C PHE A 13 12.95 3.73 3.49
N MET A 14 12.17 3.57 2.44
CA MET A 14 10.74 3.72 2.44
C MET A 14 10.11 2.40 2.01
N GLY A 15 9.18 1.89 2.82
CA GLY A 15 8.37 0.73 2.48
C GLY A 15 7.09 1.18 1.80
N HIS A 16 6.76 0.52 0.70
CA HIS A 16 5.52 0.70 -0.05
C HIS A 16 4.71 -0.59 0.05
N ALA A 17 3.42 -0.47 0.27
CA ALA A 17 2.53 -1.62 0.45
C ALA A 17 1.31 -1.49 -0.48
N LEU A 18 0.98 -2.56 -1.18
CA LEU A 18 -0.25 -2.71 -1.93
C LEU A 18 -1.13 -3.72 -1.21
N MET A 19 -2.32 -3.30 -0.80
CA MET A 19 -3.27 -4.11 -0.05
C MET A 19 -4.54 -4.35 -0.87
N GLU A 20 -5.08 -5.56 -0.85
CA GLU A 20 -6.44 -5.79 -1.32
C GLU A 20 -7.44 -5.38 -0.23
N ASN A 21 -8.64 -4.93 -0.65
CA ASN A 21 -9.56 -4.20 0.23
C ASN A 21 -10.61 -5.09 0.93
N ARG A 22 -10.70 -6.38 0.63
CA ARG A 22 -11.71 -7.27 1.23
C ARG A 22 -11.23 -7.87 2.54
N ASN A 23 -10.04 -8.45 2.49
CA ASN A 23 -9.48 -9.23 3.60
C ASN A 23 -8.29 -8.52 4.27
N GLY A 24 -7.82 -7.39 3.70
CA GLY A 24 -6.65 -6.66 4.20
C GLY A 24 -5.34 -7.42 4.00
N MET A 25 -5.24 -8.24 2.94
CA MET A 25 -4.02 -8.97 2.61
C MET A 25 -3.05 -8.07 1.85
N LEU A 26 -1.77 -8.17 2.16
CA LEU A 26 -0.72 -7.54 1.36
C LEU A 26 -0.53 -8.29 0.05
N MET A 27 -0.75 -7.58 -1.05
CA MET A 27 -0.54 -8.09 -2.40
C MET A 27 0.88 -7.87 -2.87
N ASP A 28 1.49 -6.78 -2.40
CA ASP A 28 2.88 -6.46 -2.69
C ASP A 28 3.50 -5.59 -1.61
N PHE A 29 4.82 -5.70 -1.45
CA PHE A 29 5.61 -4.87 -0.54
C PHE A 29 6.97 -4.57 -1.14
N VAL A 30 7.24 -3.30 -1.43
CA VAL A 30 8.48 -2.84 -2.06
C VAL A 30 9.23 -1.91 -1.12
N VAL A 31 10.55 -2.03 -1.07
CA VAL A 31 11.41 -1.09 -0.35
C VAL A 31 12.24 -0.30 -1.34
N SER A 32 12.26 1.02 -1.18
CA SER A 32 13.08 1.92 -1.98
C SER A 32 13.90 2.87 -1.10
N SER A 33 14.85 3.57 -1.70
CA SER A 33 15.48 4.71 -1.05
C SER A 33 14.46 5.84 -0.91
N ALA A 34 14.43 6.50 0.26
CA ALA A 34 13.51 7.58 0.51
C ALA A 34 13.89 8.82 -0.31
N THR A 35 13.11 9.09 -1.36
CA THR A 35 13.17 10.30 -2.19
C THR A 35 11.86 11.09 -2.02
N GLY A 36 11.80 12.30 -2.59
CA GLY A 36 10.56 13.10 -2.59
C GLY A 36 9.45 12.53 -3.50
N THR A 37 9.77 11.58 -4.38
CA THR A 37 8.86 10.98 -5.37
C THR A 37 8.65 9.48 -5.16
N ALA A 38 9.43 8.83 -4.30
CA ALA A 38 9.49 7.38 -4.14
C ALA A 38 8.11 6.71 -3.98
N GLU A 39 7.18 7.34 -3.25
CA GLU A 39 5.82 6.81 -3.07
C GLU A 39 5.07 6.71 -4.40
N ARG A 40 5.19 7.72 -5.25
CA ARG A 40 4.52 7.76 -6.56
C ARG A 40 5.21 6.86 -7.58
N ASP A 41 6.53 6.80 -7.52
CA ASP A 41 7.36 5.99 -8.42
C ASP A 41 7.16 4.49 -8.16
N ALA A 42 6.79 4.10 -6.94
CA ALA A 42 6.47 2.72 -6.59
C ALA A 42 5.13 2.23 -7.18
N VAL A 43 4.18 3.13 -7.45
CA VAL A 43 2.83 2.75 -7.92
C VAL A 43 2.87 1.95 -9.23
N PRO A 44 3.50 2.43 -10.32
CA PRO A 44 3.56 1.66 -11.57
C PRO A 44 4.24 0.31 -11.39
N VAL A 45 5.33 0.25 -10.61
CA VAL A 45 6.08 -1.00 -10.35
C VAL A 45 5.16 -2.02 -9.67
N MET A 46 4.51 -1.65 -8.57
CA MET A 46 3.64 -2.55 -7.82
C MET A 46 2.41 -3.00 -8.61
N LEU A 47 1.87 -2.14 -9.48
CA LEU A 47 0.76 -2.52 -10.37
C LEU A 47 1.19 -3.49 -11.46
N ASP A 48 2.39 -3.32 -12.01
CA ASP A 48 2.94 -4.23 -13.02
C ASP A 48 3.29 -5.59 -12.40
N ASP A 49 3.88 -5.61 -11.20
CA ASP A 49 4.15 -6.83 -10.43
C ASP A 49 2.86 -7.57 -10.04
N ALA A 50 1.82 -6.86 -9.64
CA ALA A 50 0.51 -7.45 -9.38
C ALA A 50 -0.06 -8.13 -10.62
N ARG A 51 0.08 -7.49 -11.80
CA ARG A 51 -0.38 -8.07 -13.08
C ARG A 51 0.40 -9.30 -13.48
N GLN A 52 1.71 -9.32 -13.32
CA GLN A 52 2.54 -10.49 -13.60
C GLN A 52 2.12 -11.70 -12.75
N ARG A 53 1.68 -11.43 -11.51
CA ARG A 53 1.12 -12.44 -10.59
C ARG A 53 -0.35 -12.80 -10.86
N GLY A 54 -0.95 -12.29 -11.94
CA GLY A 54 -2.32 -12.61 -12.36
C GLY A 54 -3.41 -11.74 -11.74
N PHE A 55 -3.07 -10.77 -10.88
CA PHE A 55 -4.06 -9.85 -10.30
C PHE A 55 -4.45 -8.74 -11.28
N ARG A 56 -5.71 -8.37 -11.27
CA ARG A 56 -6.27 -7.32 -12.16
C ARG A 56 -7.00 -6.27 -11.31
N PRO A 57 -6.28 -5.36 -10.62
CA PRO A 57 -6.94 -4.32 -9.86
C PRO A 57 -7.73 -3.40 -10.80
N SER A 58 -9.00 -3.16 -10.51
CA SER A 58 -9.84 -2.22 -11.25
C SER A 58 -9.74 -0.79 -10.72
N THR A 59 -9.46 -0.66 -9.42
CA THR A 59 -9.33 0.63 -8.73
C THR A 59 -8.13 0.62 -7.79
N LEU A 60 -7.48 1.77 -7.60
CA LEU A 60 -6.43 1.95 -6.61
C LEU A 60 -6.73 3.17 -5.75
N ALA A 61 -6.89 2.94 -4.44
CA ALA A 61 -7.07 3.99 -3.46
C ALA A 61 -5.73 4.51 -2.95
N GLY A 62 -5.64 5.81 -2.76
CA GLY A 62 -4.46 6.47 -2.23
C GLY A 62 -4.79 7.77 -1.51
N ASP A 63 -3.83 8.30 -0.77
CA ASP A 63 -3.97 9.61 -0.16
C ASP A 63 -3.76 10.74 -1.20
N LYS A 64 -3.92 12.00 -0.76
CA LYS A 64 -3.73 13.18 -1.61
C LYS A 64 -2.30 13.32 -2.17
N GLY A 65 -1.31 12.61 -1.62
CA GLY A 65 0.07 12.60 -2.09
C GLY A 65 0.19 12.02 -3.50
N TYR A 66 -0.69 11.10 -3.85
CA TYR A 66 -0.76 10.43 -5.16
C TYR A 66 -1.57 11.21 -6.21
N ASP A 67 -2.27 12.30 -5.83
CA ASP A 67 -3.02 13.14 -6.79
C ASP A 67 -2.07 14.07 -7.56
N THR A 68 -1.31 13.48 -8.45
CA THR A 68 -0.46 14.18 -9.41
C THR A 68 -0.82 13.71 -10.82
N ARG A 69 -0.63 14.60 -11.81
CA ARG A 69 -0.95 14.29 -13.21
C ARG A 69 -0.26 13.01 -13.67
N GLN A 70 1.01 12.84 -13.35
CA GLN A 70 1.78 11.67 -13.76
C GLN A 70 1.27 10.39 -13.09
N CYS A 71 1.11 10.37 -11.77
CA CYS A 71 0.66 9.18 -11.05
C CYS A 71 -0.76 8.75 -11.48
N VAL A 72 -1.66 9.71 -11.68
CA VAL A 72 -3.01 9.45 -12.20
C VAL A 72 -2.97 8.88 -13.62
N LYS A 73 -2.06 9.40 -14.47
CA LYS A 73 -1.84 8.87 -15.83
C LYS A 73 -1.30 7.43 -15.77
N ASP A 74 -0.29 7.17 -14.96
CA ASP A 74 0.33 5.84 -14.83
C ASP A 74 -0.68 4.76 -14.41
N MET A 75 -1.61 5.10 -13.50
CA MET A 75 -2.72 4.21 -13.12
C MET A 75 -3.65 3.94 -14.30
N ARG A 76 -4.07 5.01 -15.01
CA ARG A 76 -5.00 4.90 -16.15
C ARG A 76 -4.42 4.14 -17.33
N ASP A 77 -3.16 4.36 -17.66
CA ASP A 77 -2.44 3.64 -18.72
C ASP A 77 -2.41 2.12 -18.43
N ARG A 78 -2.51 1.75 -17.16
CA ARG A 78 -2.63 0.37 -16.68
C ARG A 78 -4.09 -0.10 -16.53
N GLY A 79 -5.08 0.68 -16.99
CA GLY A 79 -6.50 0.36 -16.88
C GLY A 79 -7.02 0.38 -15.44
N VAL A 80 -6.32 1.04 -14.52
CA VAL A 80 -6.71 1.17 -13.11
C VAL A 80 -7.35 2.54 -12.88
N THR A 81 -8.56 2.54 -12.30
CA THR A 81 -9.24 3.79 -11.94
C THR A 81 -8.66 4.36 -10.65
N PRO A 82 -8.11 5.59 -10.66
CA PRO A 82 -7.52 6.20 -9.48
C PRO A 82 -8.60 6.69 -8.51
N HIS A 83 -8.77 6.02 -7.38
CA HIS A 83 -9.58 6.46 -6.24
C HIS A 83 -8.72 7.21 -5.22
N VAL A 84 -7.94 8.18 -5.68
CA VAL A 84 -7.02 8.98 -4.87
C VAL A 84 -7.77 10.16 -4.23
N ALA A 85 -7.41 10.50 -2.99
CA ALA A 85 -7.97 11.67 -2.33
C ALA A 85 -7.54 12.96 -3.05
N GLN A 86 -8.51 13.84 -3.34
CA GLN A 86 -8.29 15.04 -4.14
C GLN A 86 -7.46 16.09 -3.42
N ARG A 87 -6.62 16.80 -4.19
CA ARG A 87 -5.99 18.07 -3.81
C ARG A 87 -6.84 19.25 -4.27
N THR A 88 -6.46 20.46 -3.88
CA THR A 88 -7.09 21.72 -4.35
C THR A 88 -7.12 21.82 -5.88
N HIS A 89 -6.01 21.44 -6.55
CA HIS A 89 -5.92 21.32 -8.01
C HIS A 89 -5.76 19.84 -8.36
N SER A 90 -6.87 19.10 -8.34
CA SER A 90 -6.89 17.65 -8.53
C SER A 90 -6.79 17.25 -9.99
N SER A 91 -6.02 16.19 -10.25
CA SER A 91 -6.00 15.47 -11.53
C SER A 91 -7.13 14.43 -11.64
N ILE A 92 -7.90 14.22 -10.57
CA ILE A 92 -9.04 13.31 -10.53
C ILE A 92 -10.29 14.02 -11.05
N VAL A 93 -10.89 13.42 -12.07
CA VAL A 93 -12.09 13.99 -12.69
C VAL A 93 -13.34 13.75 -11.85
N ALA A 94 -14.32 14.67 -11.92
CA ALA A 94 -15.57 14.61 -11.16
C ALA A 94 -16.37 13.30 -11.40
N ARG A 95 -16.26 12.68 -12.59
CA ARG A 95 -16.87 11.38 -12.87
C ARG A 95 -16.37 10.28 -11.90
N THR A 96 -15.09 10.26 -11.56
CA THR A 96 -14.52 9.30 -10.62
C THR A 96 -15.05 9.52 -9.20
N THR A 97 -15.08 10.76 -8.74
CA THR A 97 -15.48 11.07 -7.35
C THR A 97 -16.97 10.90 -7.09
N ARG A 98 -17.81 11.04 -8.12
CA ARG A 98 -19.26 10.79 -8.02
C ARG A 98 -19.61 9.30 -7.97
N HIS A 99 -18.71 8.41 -8.34
CA HIS A 99 -18.96 6.98 -8.30
C HIS A 99 -19.04 6.49 -6.83
N PRO A 100 -20.08 5.71 -6.45
CA PRO A 100 -20.27 5.25 -5.06
C PRO A 100 -19.04 4.52 -4.49
N GLY A 101 -18.35 3.74 -5.31
CA GLY A 101 -17.13 3.02 -4.94
C GLY A 101 -15.97 3.94 -4.53
N TYR A 102 -15.95 5.21 -4.94
CA TYR A 102 -14.92 6.16 -4.52
C TYR A 102 -14.98 6.40 -3.01
N GLY A 103 -16.19 6.67 -2.48
CA GLY A 103 -16.39 6.88 -1.05
C GLY A 103 -16.00 5.65 -0.21
N VAL A 104 -16.33 4.46 -0.69
CA VAL A 104 -15.92 3.19 -0.06
C VAL A 104 -14.40 3.07 -0.04
N SER A 105 -13.75 3.29 -1.17
CA SER A 105 -12.28 3.25 -1.29
C SER A 105 -11.59 4.22 -0.34
N GLN A 106 -12.14 5.44 -0.15
CA GLN A 106 -11.57 6.42 0.77
C GLN A 106 -11.67 6.01 2.24
N LYS A 107 -12.67 5.21 2.61
CA LYS A 107 -12.80 4.65 3.97
C LYS A 107 -11.81 3.50 4.17
N ILE A 108 -11.80 2.55 3.24
CA ILE A 108 -11.02 1.30 3.37
C ILE A 108 -9.52 1.57 3.28
N ARG A 109 -9.06 2.54 2.48
CA ARG A 109 -7.62 2.84 2.34
C ARG A 109 -6.90 3.07 3.66
N LYS A 110 -7.61 3.49 4.71
CA LYS A 110 -7.03 3.71 6.04
C LYS A 110 -6.51 2.44 6.69
N GLN A 111 -7.02 1.26 6.29
CA GLN A 111 -6.55 -0.03 6.80
C GLN A 111 -5.08 -0.29 6.48
N ILE A 112 -4.51 0.37 5.48
CA ILE A 112 -3.07 0.28 5.19
C ILE A 112 -2.21 0.79 6.36
N GLU A 113 -2.74 1.72 7.17
CA GLU A 113 -2.04 2.23 8.36
C GLU A 113 -1.88 1.15 9.43
N GLU A 114 -2.86 0.24 9.56
CA GLU A 114 -2.80 -0.92 10.47
C GLU A 114 -1.66 -1.87 10.06
N ILE A 115 -1.54 -2.11 8.75
CA ILE A 115 -0.45 -2.93 8.19
C ILE A 115 0.91 -2.32 8.52
N PHE A 116 1.11 -1.03 8.26
CA PHE A 116 2.35 -0.34 8.60
C PHE A 116 2.59 -0.29 10.11
N GLY A 117 1.53 -0.17 10.91
CA GLY A 117 1.59 -0.29 12.36
C GLY A 117 2.14 -1.65 12.78
N TRP A 118 1.55 -2.74 12.28
CA TRP A 118 1.96 -4.10 12.56
C TRP A 118 3.41 -4.39 12.11
N ILE A 119 3.76 -4.00 10.88
CA ILE A 119 5.13 -4.16 10.33
C ILE A 119 6.17 -3.49 11.22
N LYS A 120 5.87 -2.30 11.74
CA LYS A 120 6.80 -1.53 12.58
C LYS A 120 6.91 -2.04 14.01
N THR A 121 5.83 -2.61 14.57
CA THR A 121 5.75 -3.07 15.96
C THR A 121 5.99 -4.56 16.06
N VAL A 122 5.02 -5.37 15.70
CA VAL A 122 5.09 -6.84 15.79
C VAL A 122 6.13 -7.40 14.82
N GLY A 123 6.16 -6.91 13.58
CA GLY A 123 7.15 -7.30 12.58
C GLY A 123 8.57 -6.78 12.84
N GLY A 124 8.76 -5.91 13.83
CA GLY A 124 10.08 -5.39 14.22
C GLY A 124 10.81 -4.58 13.14
N PHE A 125 10.11 -4.21 12.05
CA PHE A 125 10.71 -3.60 10.86
C PHE A 125 10.69 -2.06 10.90
N ARG A 126 10.78 -1.47 12.09
CA ARG A 126 10.93 -0.01 12.25
C ARG A 126 12.32 0.48 11.86
N ARG A 127 13.33 -0.38 12.02
CA ARG A 127 14.73 -0.13 11.66
C ARG A 127 15.28 -1.36 10.97
N THR A 128 15.97 -1.15 9.85
CA THR A 128 16.68 -2.25 9.21
C THR A 128 18.06 -2.44 9.84
N ARG A 129 18.50 -3.70 9.94
CA ARG A 129 19.88 -4.08 10.29
C ARG A 129 20.73 -4.32 9.04
N TYR A 130 20.09 -4.32 7.87
CA TYR A 130 20.71 -4.64 6.59
C TYR A 130 21.18 -3.38 5.89
N ARG A 131 22.26 -3.50 5.14
CA ARG A 131 22.78 -2.44 4.26
C ARG A 131 22.29 -2.66 2.84
N GLY A 132 21.84 -1.57 2.20
CA GLY A 132 21.35 -1.57 0.83
C GLY A 132 19.85 -1.87 0.72
N VAL A 133 19.29 -1.48 -0.43
CA VAL A 133 17.85 -1.62 -0.73
C VAL A 133 17.46 -3.08 -0.88
N GLU A 134 18.26 -3.87 -1.59
CA GLU A 134 17.96 -5.28 -1.89
C GLU A 134 17.81 -6.13 -0.61
N ARG A 135 18.81 -6.10 0.28
CA ARG A 135 18.75 -6.87 1.53
C ARG A 135 17.66 -6.37 2.46
N THR A 136 17.44 -5.05 2.49
CA THR A 136 16.33 -4.47 3.26
C THR A 136 14.99 -4.86 2.65
N GLY A 137 14.88 -4.90 1.32
CA GLY A 137 13.69 -5.34 0.60
C GLY A 137 13.38 -6.80 0.91
N LEU A 138 14.37 -7.69 0.83
CA LEU A 138 14.19 -9.10 1.16
C LEU A 138 13.67 -9.28 2.60
N ALA A 139 14.25 -8.58 3.57
CA ALA A 139 13.75 -8.60 4.94
C ALA A 139 12.31 -8.07 5.04
N GLY A 140 11.97 -7.04 4.28
CA GLY A 140 10.61 -6.51 4.16
C GLY A 140 9.63 -7.55 3.62
N TYR A 141 10.01 -8.32 2.61
CA TYR A 141 9.18 -9.43 2.10
C TYR A 141 8.91 -10.51 3.15
N PHE A 142 9.89 -10.89 3.96
CA PHE A 142 9.67 -11.84 5.05
C PHE A 142 8.68 -11.30 6.08
N VAL A 143 8.79 -10.03 6.44
CA VAL A 143 7.85 -9.38 7.38
C VAL A 143 6.45 -9.28 6.78
N ALA A 144 6.33 -8.93 5.49
CA ALA A 144 5.06 -8.89 4.77
C ALA A 144 4.40 -10.28 4.68
N THR A 145 5.20 -11.33 4.45
CA THR A 145 4.74 -12.72 4.44
C THR A 145 4.23 -13.13 5.82
N ALA A 146 4.97 -12.83 6.89
CA ALA A 146 4.54 -13.10 8.25
C ALA A 146 3.22 -12.41 8.59
N TYR A 147 3.05 -11.14 8.18
CA TYR A 147 1.78 -10.42 8.32
C TYR A 147 0.64 -11.19 7.63
N ASN A 148 0.83 -11.59 6.37
CA ASN A 148 -0.18 -12.32 5.62
C ASN A 148 -0.55 -13.66 6.27
N LEU A 149 0.43 -14.41 6.78
CA LEU A 149 0.18 -15.69 7.47
C LEU A 149 -0.68 -15.48 8.73
N VAL A 150 -0.35 -14.48 9.55
CA VAL A 150 -1.16 -14.13 10.73
C VAL A 150 -2.57 -13.68 10.31
N ARG A 151 -2.67 -12.87 9.27
CA ARG A 151 -3.97 -12.40 8.75
C ARG A 151 -4.82 -13.56 8.25
N MET A 152 -4.25 -14.49 7.50
CA MET A 152 -4.92 -15.71 7.03
C MET A 152 -5.43 -16.57 8.19
N ALA A 153 -4.59 -16.82 9.20
CA ALA A 153 -4.98 -17.58 10.37
C ALA A 153 -6.18 -16.94 11.08
N ASN A 154 -6.18 -15.62 11.25
CA ASN A 154 -7.29 -14.89 11.86
C ASN A 154 -8.59 -14.96 11.02
N LEU A 155 -8.46 -14.87 9.69
CA LEU A 155 -9.62 -14.99 8.80
C LEU A 155 -10.24 -16.39 8.85
N LEU A 156 -9.42 -17.45 8.88
CA LEU A 156 -9.89 -18.84 9.01
C LEU A 156 -10.54 -19.10 10.36
N ALA A 157 -9.96 -18.58 11.46
CA ALA A 157 -10.56 -18.70 12.79
C ALA A 157 -11.94 -18.03 12.87
N CYS A 158 -12.12 -16.85 12.23
CA CYS A 158 -13.41 -16.18 12.17
C CYS A 158 -14.46 -16.92 11.33
N GLN A 159 -14.06 -17.70 10.34
CA GLN A 159 -14.99 -18.55 9.55
C GLN A 159 -15.45 -19.75 10.39
N GLY A 160 -14.55 -20.46 11.04
CA GLY A 160 -14.88 -21.61 11.89
C GLY A 160 -15.84 -21.26 13.03
N THR A 161 -15.81 -20.03 13.55
CA THR A 161 -16.75 -19.57 14.60
C THR A 161 -18.14 -19.29 14.07
N ARG A 162 -18.30 -18.98 12.79
CA ARG A 162 -19.63 -18.78 12.15
C ARG A 162 -20.31 -20.11 11.82
N ASP A 163 -19.54 -21.12 11.47
CA ASP A 163 -20.07 -22.43 11.12
C ASP A 163 -20.56 -23.23 12.34
N VAL A 164 -20.13 -22.88 13.56
CA VAL A 164 -20.54 -23.51 14.82
C VAL A 164 -21.83 -22.91 15.39
N GLN A 165 -22.36 -21.82 14.85
CA GLN A 165 -23.59 -21.18 15.33
C GLN A 165 -24.87 -21.67 14.58
N ILE A 166 -24.80 -22.70 13.76
CA ILE A 166 -25.97 -23.31 13.10
C ILE A 166 -26.20 -24.70 13.68
N VAL A 167 -26.72 -24.74 14.88
CA VAL A 167 -27.46 -25.91 15.42
C VAL A 167 -28.66 -25.40 16.21
#